data_f7e46ac5c28ddb582fb5ba0b8ce0a21c
#
_entry.id   f7e46ac5c28ddb582fb5ba0b8ce0a21c
#
_cell.length_a   1.000
_cell.length_b   1.000
_cell.length_c   1.000
_cell.angle_alpha   90.00
_cell.angle_beta   90.00
_cell.angle_gamma   90.00
#
_symmetry.space_group_name_H-M   'P 1'
#
loop_
_entity.id
_entity.type
_entity.pdbx_description
1 polymer ?
#
loop_
_entity_poly.entity_id
_entity_poly.type
_entity_poly.pdbx_seq_one_letter_code
_entity_poly.pdbx_strand_id
1 'polypeptide(L)'
;MLICGENTNPLARYTLMAQGEQIHISSYPPVWPTRPASQAGGYDLEQAIRIRAGAHSFEAKVFNVVASACLDKAMLDRIADVLGRAVLADIEQAPRGVSVVIGPTGLPVSEVVSGEEKILYCDIDLAECVEPKQFHDVVGYYNRFDVFRLEVDRSSNRPVTFLAPPYREYGKEADRRPMTAADQARELETEGFHLIDA
;
A
#
# COMPACT_ATOMS: atom_id res chain seq x y z
N MET A 1 -1.26 0.44 -5.40
CA MET A 1 -1.15 -0.57 -4.33
C MET A 1 -0.95 0.12 -3.00
N LEU A 2 -1.61 -0.36 -1.95
CA LEU A 2 -1.42 0.08 -0.56
C LEU A 2 -1.16 -1.14 0.35
N ILE A 3 -0.36 -0.94 1.40
CA ILE A 3 0.05 -2.02 2.29
C ILE A 3 -0.66 -1.87 3.65
N CYS A 4 -1.37 -2.91 4.09
CA CYS A 4 -1.96 -3.07 5.40
C CYS A 4 -2.71 -1.80 5.90
N GLY A 5 -2.16 -1.12 6.90
CA GLY A 5 -2.74 0.09 7.51
C GLY A 5 -2.90 1.26 6.56
N GLU A 6 -2.12 1.37 5.49
CA GLU A 6 -2.27 2.43 4.48
C GLU A 6 -3.65 2.39 3.82
N ASN A 7 -4.24 1.19 3.67
CA ASN A 7 -5.60 1.02 3.16
C ASN A 7 -6.68 1.64 4.08
N THR A 8 -6.34 2.05 5.28
CA THR A 8 -7.25 2.76 6.20
C THR A 8 -7.26 4.27 5.94
N ASN A 9 -6.22 4.81 5.29
CA ASN A 9 -6.13 6.24 4.99
C ASN A 9 -7.02 6.60 3.78
N PRO A 10 -8.13 7.33 3.98
CA PRO A 10 -9.04 7.67 2.89
C PRO A 10 -8.40 8.61 1.85
N LEU A 11 -7.44 9.46 2.25
CA LEU A 11 -6.76 10.36 1.33
C LEU A 11 -5.81 9.61 0.41
N ALA A 12 -5.10 8.60 0.92
CA ALA A 12 -4.25 7.73 0.11
C ALA A 12 -5.10 6.93 -0.90
N ARG A 13 -6.22 6.35 -0.45
CA ARG A 13 -7.17 5.65 -1.34
C ARG A 13 -7.74 6.59 -2.40
N TYR A 14 -8.25 7.76 -2.00
CA TYR A 14 -8.79 8.74 -2.92
C TYR A 14 -7.77 9.20 -3.97
N THR A 15 -6.49 9.37 -3.57
CA THR A 15 -5.42 9.74 -4.50
C THR A 15 -5.24 8.71 -5.61
N LEU A 16 -5.34 7.41 -5.31
CA LEU A 16 -5.27 6.35 -6.31
C LEU A 16 -6.53 6.30 -7.19
N MET A 17 -7.71 6.40 -6.58
CA MET A 17 -8.99 6.47 -7.27
C MET A 17 -9.02 7.62 -8.28
N ALA A 18 -8.52 8.81 -7.90
CA ALA A 18 -8.47 10.00 -8.73
C ALA A 18 -7.51 9.88 -9.92
N GLN A 19 -6.57 8.92 -9.88
CA GLN A 19 -5.69 8.60 -11.01
C GLN A 19 -6.30 7.59 -11.99
N GLY A 20 -7.56 7.18 -11.78
CA GLY A 20 -8.28 6.29 -12.69
C GLY A 20 -7.88 4.82 -12.55
N GLU A 21 -7.49 4.38 -11.35
CA GLU A 21 -7.23 2.96 -11.13
C GLU A 21 -8.46 2.10 -11.49
N GLN A 22 -8.21 0.92 -12.03
CA GLN A 22 -9.22 -0.10 -12.33
C GLN A 22 -9.00 -1.37 -11.52
N ILE A 23 -7.74 -1.62 -11.16
CA ILE A 23 -7.33 -2.72 -10.29
C ILE A 23 -6.50 -2.14 -9.15
N HIS A 24 -6.99 -2.32 -7.93
CA HIS A 24 -6.25 -2.05 -6.71
C HIS A 24 -5.55 -3.31 -6.20
N ILE A 25 -4.41 -3.19 -5.57
CA ILE A 25 -3.71 -4.29 -4.90
C ILE A 25 -3.51 -3.91 -3.44
N SER A 26 -4.00 -4.76 -2.54
CA SER A 26 -3.84 -4.60 -1.10
C SER A 26 -3.05 -5.78 -0.52
N SER A 27 -2.08 -5.52 0.33
CA SER A 27 -1.28 -6.56 0.98
C SER A 27 -1.42 -6.48 2.50
N TYR A 28 -1.54 -7.63 3.16
CA TYR A 28 -1.76 -7.74 4.60
C TYR A 28 -0.89 -8.81 5.26
N PRO A 29 -0.61 -8.69 6.57
CA PRO A 29 0.10 -9.73 7.31
C PRO A 29 -0.76 -10.99 7.50
N PRO A 30 -0.15 -12.12 7.87
CA PRO A 30 -0.88 -13.38 8.07
C PRO A 30 -1.77 -13.38 9.31
N VAL A 31 -1.36 -12.64 10.36
CA VAL A 31 -2.07 -12.46 11.63
C VAL A 31 -1.73 -11.10 12.23
N TRP A 32 -2.58 -10.61 13.11
CA TRP A 32 -2.33 -9.40 13.89
C TRP A 32 -2.88 -9.54 15.32
N PRO A 33 -2.25 -10.37 16.19
CA PRO A 33 -2.70 -10.55 17.55
C PRO A 33 -2.51 -9.26 18.34
N THR A 34 -3.59 -8.70 18.86
CA THR A 34 -3.57 -7.45 19.66
C THR A 34 -3.76 -7.69 21.15
N ARG A 35 -4.09 -8.93 21.54
CA ARG A 35 -4.31 -9.37 22.92
C ARG A 35 -3.81 -10.79 23.12
N PRO A 36 -3.44 -11.16 24.34
CA PRO A 36 -3.18 -12.56 24.69
C PRO A 36 -4.40 -13.43 24.42
N ALA A 37 -4.16 -14.68 24.04
CA ALA A 37 -5.18 -15.69 23.78
C ALA A 37 -6.19 -15.87 24.94
N SER A 38 -5.78 -15.59 26.18
CA SER A 38 -6.62 -15.65 27.37
C SER A 38 -7.65 -14.51 27.49
N GLN A 39 -7.57 -13.51 26.61
CA GLN A 39 -8.44 -12.33 26.63
C GLN A 39 -9.34 -12.29 25.40
N ALA A 40 -10.64 -12.09 25.61
CA ALA A 40 -11.60 -11.88 24.53
C ALA A 40 -11.45 -10.51 23.85
N GLY A 41 -11.99 -10.35 22.64
CA GLY A 41 -12.09 -9.07 21.93
C GLY A 41 -10.79 -8.64 21.26
N GLY A 42 -9.99 -9.55 20.76
CA GLY A 42 -8.86 -9.28 19.86
C GLY A 42 -9.31 -8.63 18.54
N TYR A 43 -8.35 -8.08 17.81
CA TYR A 43 -8.60 -7.46 16.51
C TYR A 43 -8.93 -8.52 15.46
N ASP A 44 -10.08 -8.38 14.83
CA ASP A 44 -10.48 -9.25 13.73
C ASP A 44 -9.86 -8.76 12.42
N LEU A 45 -8.71 -9.36 12.07
CA LEU A 45 -7.94 -8.99 10.88
C LEU A 45 -8.71 -9.32 9.61
N GLU A 46 -9.40 -10.48 9.55
CA GLU A 46 -10.19 -10.87 8.39
C GLU A 46 -11.28 -9.84 8.10
N GLN A 47 -12.10 -9.52 9.09
CA GLN A 47 -13.19 -8.56 8.93
C GLN A 47 -12.66 -7.18 8.58
N ALA A 48 -11.57 -6.75 9.20
CA ALA A 48 -10.95 -5.46 8.92
C ALA A 48 -10.38 -5.37 7.50
N ILE A 49 -9.85 -6.46 6.94
CA ILE A 49 -9.42 -6.54 5.55
C ILE A 49 -10.64 -6.40 4.62
N ARG A 50 -11.69 -7.19 4.86
CA ARG A 50 -12.92 -7.18 4.05
C ARG A 50 -13.58 -5.80 4.02
N ILE A 51 -13.66 -5.12 5.16
CA ILE A 51 -14.21 -3.76 5.26
C ILE A 51 -13.40 -2.79 4.41
N ARG A 52 -12.07 -2.77 4.58
CA ARG A 52 -11.20 -1.81 3.86
C ARG A 52 -11.16 -2.07 2.37
N ALA A 53 -11.00 -3.32 1.97
CA ALA A 53 -10.96 -3.71 0.57
C ALA A 53 -12.32 -3.53 -0.11
N GLY A 54 -13.40 -3.91 0.56
CA GLY A 54 -14.76 -3.72 0.07
C GLY A 54 -15.12 -2.24 -0.09
N ALA A 55 -14.78 -1.39 0.90
CA ALA A 55 -14.99 0.05 0.81
C ALA A 55 -14.24 0.66 -0.38
N HIS A 56 -12.96 0.32 -0.56
CA HIS A 56 -12.17 0.82 -1.68
C HIS A 56 -12.80 0.46 -3.03
N SER A 57 -13.13 -0.84 -3.22
CA SER A 57 -13.77 -1.31 -4.45
C SER A 57 -15.13 -0.66 -4.69
N PHE A 58 -15.94 -0.55 -3.64
CA PHE A 58 -17.27 0.04 -3.73
C PHE A 58 -17.24 1.54 -4.02
N GLU A 59 -16.35 2.30 -3.39
CA GLU A 59 -16.21 3.75 -3.58
C GLU A 59 -15.68 4.10 -4.97
N ALA A 60 -14.68 3.36 -5.47
CA ALA A 60 -14.01 3.61 -6.74
C ALA A 60 -14.60 2.85 -7.92
N LYS A 61 -15.42 1.82 -7.67
CA LYS A 61 -15.91 0.86 -8.68
C LYS A 61 -14.76 0.15 -9.41
N VAL A 62 -13.88 -0.47 -8.63
CA VAL A 62 -12.67 -1.15 -9.11
C VAL A 62 -12.59 -2.56 -8.55
N PHE A 63 -11.79 -3.41 -9.16
CA PHE A 63 -11.37 -4.67 -8.56
C PHE A 63 -10.28 -4.42 -7.52
N ASN A 64 -10.31 -5.18 -6.42
CA ASN A 64 -9.25 -5.16 -5.41
C ASN A 64 -8.70 -6.56 -5.22
N VAL A 65 -7.44 -6.76 -5.62
CA VAL A 65 -6.70 -8.00 -5.41
C VAL A 65 -6.08 -7.94 -4.02
N VAL A 66 -6.67 -8.66 -3.09
CA VAL A 66 -6.22 -8.74 -1.70
C VAL A 66 -5.30 -9.93 -1.54
N ALA A 67 -4.09 -9.72 -1.07
CA ALA A 67 -3.11 -10.74 -0.77
C ALA A 67 -2.66 -10.67 0.68
N SER A 68 -2.90 -11.74 1.44
CA SER A 68 -2.36 -11.90 2.80
C SER A 68 -1.29 -12.98 2.80
N ALA A 69 -0.26 -12.77 3.62
CA ALA A 69 0.71 -13.82 3.89
C ALA A 69 0.07 -14.97 4.70
N CYS A 70 0.71 -16.12 4.72
CA CYS A 70 0.41 -17.22 5.64
C CYS A 70 1.64 -17.55 6.49
N LEU A 71 1.44 -18.25 7.61
CA LEU A 71 2.51 -18.76 8.47
C LEU A 71 2.56 -20.28 8.33
N ASP A 72 3.66 -20.79 7.80
CA ASP A 72 3.96 -22.20 7.80
C ASP A 72 4.53 -22.67 9.14
N LYS A 73 4.72 -23.99 9.26
CA LYS A 73 5.28 -24.58 10.48
C LYS A 73 6.70 -24.09 10.78
N ALA A 74 7.54 -23.92 9.77
CA ALA A 74 8.92 -23.48 9.96
C ALA A 74 8.99 -22.03 10.49
N MET A 75 8.11 -21.17 9.99
CA MET A 75 7.97 -19.80 10.50
C MET A 75 7.47 -19.79 11.95
N LEU A 76 6.47 -20.61 12.29
CA LEU A 76 5.96 -20.71 13.66
C LEU A 76 7.02 -21.25 14.61
N ASP A 77 7.77 -22.29 14.23
CA ASP A 77 8.89 -22.81 15.04
C ASP A 77 9.95 -21.71 15.27
N ARG A 78 10.29 -20.93 14.23
CA ARG A 78 11.24 -19.82 14.34
C ARG A 78 10.75 -18.70 15.26
N ILE A 79 9.46 -18.37 15.19
CA ILE A 79 8.84 -17.39 16.09
C ILE A 79 8.92 -17.90 17.55
N ALA A 80 8.64 -19.17 17.79
CA ALA A 80 8.70 -19.78 19.10
C ALA A 80 10.13 -19.82 19.67
N ASP A 81 11.13 -20.03 18.82
CA ASP A 81 12.54 -19.99 19.22
C ASP A 81 12.99 -18.60 19.71
N VAL A 82 12.46 -17.55 19.08
CA VAL A 82 12.86 -16.16 19.38
C VAL A 82 12.02 -15.57 20.52
N LEU A 83 10.71 -15.78 20.52
CA LEU A 83 9.77 -15.15 21.44
C LEU A 83 9.27 -16.05 22.56
N GLY A 84 9.61 -17.35 22.50
CA GLY A 84 9.08 -18.37 23.41
C GLY A 84 7.78 -18.99 22.90
N ARG A 85 7.53 -20.26 23.29
CA ARG A 85 6.38 -21.05 22.81
C ARG A 85 5.01 -20.48 23.24
N ALA A 86 4.98 -19.68 24.29
CA ALA A 86 3.72 -19.09 24.77
C ALA A 86 3.01 -18.20 23.71
N VAL A 87 3.79 -17.54 22.83
CA VAL A 87 3.27 -16.68 21.78
C VAL A 87 2.47 -17.45 20.72
N LEU A 88 2.71 -18.77 20.57
CA LEU A 88 1.99 -19.57 19.58
C LEU A 88 0.50 -19.64 19.87
N ALA A 89 0.08 -19.67 21.14
CA ALA A 89 -1.33 -19.63 21.51
C ALA A 89 -2.00 -18.33 21.07
N ASP A 90 -1.31 -17.20 21.18
CA ASP A 90 -1.83 -15.90 20.74
C ASP A 90 -1.97 -15.84 19.21
N ILE A 91 -0.99 -16.43 18.49
CA ILE A 91 -1.01 -16.51 17.04
C ILE A 91 -2.11 -17.47 16.56
N GLU A 92 -2.26 -18.63 17.20
CA GLU A 92 -3.25 -19.66 16.80
C GLU A 92 -4.69 -19.17 16.96
N GLN A 93 -4.97 -18.40 17.99
CA GLN A 93 -6.32 -17.86 18.26
C GLN A 93 -6.63 -16.59 17.50
N ALA A 94 -5.65 -15.86 16.99
CA ALA A 94 -5.87 -14.65 16.25
C ALA A 94 -6.55 -14.93 14.89
N PRO A 95 -7.57 -14.14 14.50
CA PRO A 95 -8.14 -14.21 13.17
C PRO A 95 -7.06 -14.02 12.10
N ARG A 96 -7.11 -14.88 11.07
CA ARG A 96 -6.13 -14.88 9.99
C ARG A 96 -6.40 -13.75 9.00
N GLY A 97 -5.36 -13.31 8.30
CA GLY A 97 -5.51 -12.55 7.08
C GLY A 97 -6.16 -13.40 5.99
N VAL A 98 -6.76 -12.73 5.02
CA VAL A 98 -7.44 -13.39 3.89
C VAL A 98 -6.90 -12.89 2.57
N SER A 99 -6.82 -13.79 1.59
CA SER A 99 -6.58 -13.46 0.18
C SER A 99 -7.89 -13.67 -0.58
N VAL A 100 -8.27 -12.68 -1.39
CA VAL A 100 -9.56 -12.64 -2.09
C VAL A 100 -9.53 -11.59 -3.18
N VAL A 101 -10.28 -11.76 -4.26
CA VAL A 101 -10.56 -10.68 -5.20
C VAL A 101 -11.95 -10.10 -4.88
N ILE A 102 -11.99 -8.79 -4.65
CA ILE A 102 -13.21 -8.02 -4.43
C ILE A 102 -13.58 -7.31 -5.73
N GLY A 103 -14.81 -7.44 -6.15
CA GLY A 103 -15.33 -6.79 -7.36
C GLY A 103 -15.79 -5.35 -7.15
N PRO A 104 -16.20 -4.64 -8.23
CA PRO A 104 -16.59 -3.22 -8.20
C PRO A 104 -17.81 -2.91 -7.33
N THR A 105 -18.56 -3.92 -6.92
CA THR A 105 -19.68 -3.79 -5.98
C THR A 105 -19.28 -3.88 -4.51
N GLY A 106 -17.99 -4.08 -4.23
CA GLY A 106 -17.46 -4.24 -2.87
C GLY A 106 -17.60 -5.65 -2.28
N LEU A 107 -18.05 -6.62 -3.08
CA LEU A 107 -18.26 -8.00 -2.68
C LEU A 107 -17.18 -8.93 -3.28
N PRO A 108 -16.87 -10.06 -2.62
CA PRO A 108 -15.98 -11.08 -3.17
C PRO A 108 -16.48 -11.63 -4.51
N VAL A 109 -15.57 -11.74 -5.49
CA VAL A 109 -15.80 -12.37 -6.80
C VAL A 109 -14.94 -13.61 -7.02
N SER A 110 -14.09 -13.95 -6.06
CA SER A 110 -13.32 -15.20 -6.01
C SER A 110 -13.63 -16.00 -4.77
N GLU A 111 -13.05 -17.20 -4.67
CA GLU A 111 -12.94 -17.87 -3.38
C GLU A 111 -12.17 -17.01 -2.36
N VAL A 112 -12.35 -17.30 -1.08
CA VAL A 112 -11.63 -16.68 0.02
C VAL A 112 -10.63 -17.68 0.57
N VAL A 113 -9.35 -17.33 0.54
CA VAL A 113 -8.26 -18.16 1.06
C VAL A 113 -7.78 -17.57 2.38
N SER A 114 -7.70 -18.39 3.44
CA SER A 114 -7.29 -17.95 4.77
C SER A 114 -6.44 -19.02 5.45
N GLY A 115 -5.27 -18.62 5.95
CA GLY A 115 -4.42 -19.49 6.76
C GLY A 115 -3.72 -20.63 6.01
N GLU A 116 -3.78 -20.66 4.69
CA GLU A 116 -3.10 -21.65 3.85
C GLU A 116 -2.30 -20.99 2.73
N GLU A 117 -1.25 -21.67 2.26
CA GLU A 117 -0.49 -21.27 1.09
C GLU A 117 -1.20 -21.81 -0.17
N LYS A 118 -1.67 -20.91 -1.02
CA LYS A 118 -2.44 -21.24 -2.21
C LYS A 118 -2.27 -20.19 -3.30
N ILE A 119 -2.31 -20.61 -4.55
CA ILE A 119 -2.46 -19.72 -5.69
C ILE A 119 -3.96 -19.56 -5.96
N LEU A 120 -4.44 -18.32 -5.85
CA LEU A 120 -5.83 -17.96 -6.15
C LEU A 120 -5.89 -17.44 -7.58
N TYR A 121 -6.78 -18.02 -8.39
CA TYR A 121 -7.09 -17.57 -9.75
C TYR A 121 -8.47 -16.94 -9.80
N CYS A 122 -8.60 -15.85 -10.52
CA CYS A 122 -9.87 -15.18 -10.74
C CYS A 122 -9.84 -14.47 -12.10
N ASP A 123 -10.79 -14.77 -12.95
CA ASP A 123 -11.02 -14.01 -14.17
C ASP A 123 -11.78 -12.74 -13.84
N ILE A 124 -11.33 -11.60 -14.34
CA ILE A 124 -11.96 -10.30 -14.15
C ILE A 124 -12.22 -9.64 -15.50
N ASP A 125 -13.37 -8.98 -15.64
CA ASP A 125 -13.68 -8.13 -16.80
C ASP A 125 -13.70 -6.66 -16.36
N LEU A 126 -12.76 -5.87 -16.85
CA LEU A 126 -12.69 -4.44 -16.55
C LEU A 126 -13.92 -3.64 -17.01
N ALA A 127 -14.70 -4.17 -17.94
CA ALA A 127 -15.97 -3.57 -18.32
C ALA A 127 -16.96 -3.51 -17.14
N GLU A 128 -16.88 -4.43 -16.19
CA GLU A 128 -17.70 -4.43 -14.97
C GLU A 128 -17.44 -3.21 -14.06
N CYS A 129 -16.31 -2.51 -14.24
CA CYS A 129 -16.05 -1.26 -13.53
C CYS A 129 -16.87 -0.08 -14.05
N VAL A 130 -17.48 -0.18 -15.24
CA VAL A 130 -18.13 0.96 -15.92
C VAL A 130 -19.57 1.16 -15.44
N GLU A 131 -20.40 0.12 -15.53
CA GLU A 131 -21.81 0.21 -15.20
C GLU A 131 -22.09 0.71 -13.77
N PRO A 132 -21.43 0.21 -12.72
CA PRO A 132 -21.69 0.66 -11.35
C PRO A 132 -21.39 2.15 -11.12
N LYS A 133 -20.54 2.77 -11.93
CA LYS A 133 -20.22 4.20 -11.82
C LYS A 133 -21.41 5.11 -12.11
N GLN A 134 -22.42 4.62 -12.85
CA GLN A 134 -23.63 5.39 -13.10
C GLN A 134 -24.47 5.63 -11.83
N PHE A 135 -24.33 4.77 -10.81
CA PHE A 135 -25.09 4.90 -9.56
C PHE A 135 -24.40 5.84 -8.58
N HIS A 136 -23.12 5.62 -8.36
CA HIS A 136 -22.25 6.46 -7.54
C HIS A 136 -20.79 6.10 -7.76
N ASP A 137 -19.95 7.09 -7.71
CA ASP A 137 -18.50 7.02 -7.85
C ASP A 137 -17.94 8.23 -7.12
N VAL A 138 -17.04 7.99 -6.18
CA VAL A 138 -16.53 9.06 -5.30
C VAL A 138 -15.73 10.12 -6.06
N VAL A 139 -15.14 9.76 -7.20
CA VAL A 139 -14.36 10.70 -8.03
C VAL A 139 -15.22 11.34 -9.11
N GLY A 140 -16.05 10.55 -9.80
CA GLY A 140 -16.81 10.99 -10.97
C GLY A 140 -18.14 11.64 -10.63
N TYR A 141 -18.98 10.99 -9.83
CA TYR A 141 -20.38 11.38 -9.68
C TYR A 141 -20.68 12.11 -8.37
N TYR A 142 -20.15 11.63 -7.24
CA TYR A 142 -20.37 12.22 -5.91
C TYR A 142 -19.21 13.07 -5.42
N ASN A 143 -18.37 13.55 -6.34
CA ASN A 143 -17.34 14.52 -6.00
C ASN A 143 -17.96 15.89 -5.61
N ARG A 144 -17.23 16.68 -4.86
CA ARG A 144 -17.59 18.03 -4.45
C ARG A 144 -16.35 18.93 -4.60
N PHE A 145 -15.87 19.07 -5.85
CA PHE A 145 -14.72 19.92 -6.19
C PHE A 145 -14.98 21.41 -5.93
N ASP A 146 -16.26 21.78 -5.76
CA ASP A 146 -16.67 23.09 -5.32
C ASP A 146 -16.38 23.36 -3.82
N VAL A 147 -16.21 22.28 -3.01
CA VAL A 147 -16.00 22.35 -1.56
C VAL A 147 -14.64 21.77 -1.16
N PHE A 148 -14.22 20.67 -1.78
CA PHE A 148 -13.02 19.93 -1.39
C PHE A 148 -11.96 20.00 -2.48
N ARG A 149 -10.73 20.29 -2.06
CA ARG A 149 -9.53 20.23 -2.88
C ARG A 149 -8.48 19.41 -2.17
N LEU A 150 -8.02 18.32 -2.79
CA LEU A 150 -6.90 17.52 -2.32
C LEU A 150 -5.65 17.89 -3.12
N GLU A 151 -4.61 18.34 -2.45
CA GLU A 151 -3.28 18.55 -3.02
C GLU A 151 -2.35 17.45 -2.51
N VAL A 152 -1.63 16.82 -3.43
CA VAL A 152 -0.71 15.73 -3.14
C VAL A 152 0.69 16.15 -3.54
N ASP A 153 1.57 16.28 -2.55
CA ASP A 153 2.99 16.53 -2.79
C ASP A 153 3.66 15.25 -3.32
N ARG A 154 4.16 15.30 -4.55
CA ARG A 154 4.89 14.23 -5.21
C ARG A 154 6.39 14.45 -5.23
N SER A 155 6.88 15.48 -4.55
CA SER A 155 8.31 15.73 -4.43
C SER A 155 9.00 14.59 -3.69
N SER A 156 10.29 14.40 -3.97
CA SER A 156 11.10 13.40 -3.27
C SER A 156 11.40 13.87 -1.84
N ASN A 157 10.73 13.28 -0.86
CA ASN A 157 11.01 13.52 0.55
C ASN A 157 12.30 12.77 0.94
N ARG A 158 13.44 13.44 0.83
CA ARG A 158 14.71 12.89 1.31
C ARG A 158 14.78 13.04 2.84
N PRO A 159 15.13 11.99 3.58
CA PRO A 159 15.25 12.06 5.05
C PRO A 159 16.35 13.03 5.50
N VAL A 160 17.33 13.31 4.63
CA VAL A 160 18.42 14.26 4.87
C VAL A 160 18.73 15.00 3.58
N THR A 161 18.81 16.32 3.67
CA THR A 161 19.33 17.17 2.59
C THR A 161 20.64 17.78 3.07
N PHE A 162 21.74 17.47 2.40
CA PHE A 162 23.03 18.09 2.67
C PHE A 162 23.11 19.41 1.88
N LEU A 163 23.16 20.52 2.58
CA LEU A 163 23.22 21.86 1.98
C LEU A 163 24.64 22.30 1.61
N ALA A 164 25.64 21.50 1.99
CA ALA A 164 27.04 21.71 1.64
C ALA A 164 27.72 20.37 1.38
N PRO A 165 28.78 20.31 0.57
CA PRO A 165 29.52 19.06 0.39
C PRO A 165 30.01 18.53 1.74
N PRO A 166 29.91 17.22 2.00
CA PRO A 166 30.10 16.63 3.33
C PRO A 166 31.52 16.63 3.86
N TYR A 167 32.52 17.04 3.08
CA TYR A 167 33.91 17.04 3.51
C TYR A 167 34.71 18.19 2.89
N ARG A 168 35.29 19.04 3.72
CA ARG A 168 36.58 19.68 3.37
C ARG A 168 37.65 18.63 3.64
N GLU A 169 38.28 18.10 2.60
CA GLU A 169 39.55 17.43 2.79
C GLU A 169 40.54 18.47 3.35
N TYR A 170 40.95 18.28 4.59
CA TYR A 170 42.04 19.06 5.16
C TYR A 170 43.31 18.72 4.35
N GLY A 171 43.75 19.64 3.49
CA GLY A 171 45.06 19.55 2.87
C GLY A 171 45.15 19.80 1.34
N LYS A 172 44.09 20.11 0.62
CA LYS A 172 44.22 20.59 -0.77
C LYS A 172 43.33 21.79 -0.99
N GLU A 173 43.90 22.96 -1.06
CA GLU A 173 43.32 24.15 -1.71
C GLU A 173 43.10 23.75 -3.18
N ALA A 174 41.91 23.28 -3.52
CA ALA A 174 41.42 23.21 -4.87
C ALA A 174 40.59 24.47 -5.10
N ASP A 175 41.11 25.32 -5.93
CA ASP A 175 40.44 26.46 -6.56
C ASP A 175 39.22 25.94 -7.34
N ARG A 176 38.09 25.72 -6.65
CA ARG A 176 36.81 25.37 -7.28
C ARG A 176 35.87 26.56 -7.10
N ARG A 177 35.71 27.32 -8.16
CA ARG A 177 34.61 28.28 -8.33
C ARG A 177 33.26 27.54 -8.01
N PRO A 178 32.28 28.25 -7.45
CA PRO A 178 30.94 27.64 -7.26
C PRO A 178 30.42 27.13 -8.59
N MET A 179 29.92 25.87 -8.59
CA MET A 179 29.27 25.29 -9.77
C MET A 179 28.10 26.15 -10.19
N THR A 180 28.07 26.56 -11.43
CA THR A 180 26.94 27.26 -12.03
C THR A 180 25.82 26.30 -12.37
N ALA A 181 24.59 26.78 -12.56
CA ALA A 181 23.48 25.96 -13.01
C ALA A 181 23.78 25.18 -14.31
N ALA A 182 24.62 25.74 -15.18
CA ALA A 182 25.07 25.11 -16.41
C ALA A 182 26.05 23.93 -16.16
N ASP A 183 26.89 24.05 -15.12
CA ASP A 183 27.80 22.97 -14.73
C ASP A 183 27.00 21.77 -14.14
N GLN A 184 25.95 22.06 -13.37
CA GLN A 184 25.03 21.03 -12.81
C GLN A 184 24.24 20.31 -13.91
N ALA A 185 23.76 21.04 -14.92
CA ALA A 185 23.07 20.44 -16.05
C ALA A 185 23.95 19.48 -16.84
N ARG A 186 25.23 19.84 -17.06
CA ARG A 186 26.20 19.00 -17.75
C ARG A 186 26.55 17.71 -16.97
N GLU A 187 26.61 17.77 -15.66
CA GLU A 187 26.91 16.61 -14.81
C GLU A 187 25.73 15.61 -14.83
N LEU A 188 24.49 16.12 -14.82
CA LEU A 188 23.27 15.32 -14.94
C LEU A 188 23.16 14.62 -16.32
N GLU A 189 23.56 15.28 -17.42
CA GLU A 189 23.59 14.69 -18.75
C GLU A 189 24.63 13.56 -18.85
N THR A 190 25.77 13.70 -18.18
CA THR A 190 26.81 12.65 -18.15
C THR A 190 26.41 11.42 -17.31
N GLU A 191 25.51 11.58 -16.36
CA GLU A 191 24.94 10.49 -15.55
C GLU A 191 23.68 9.83 -16.18
N GLY A 192 23.31 10.22 -17.41
CA GLY A 192 22.21 9.60 -18.16
C GLY A 192 20.81 10.08 -17.77
N PHE A 193 20.70 11.21 -17.07
CA PHE A 193 19.41 11.86 -16.79
C PHE A 193 19.09 12.87 -17.87
N HIS A 194 18.10 12.57 -18.72
CA HIS A 194 17.55 13.56 -19.64
C HIS A 194 16.49 14.40 -18.92
N LEU A 195 16.70 15.71 -18.85
CA LEU A 195 15.65 16.67 -18.47
C LEU A 195 14.57 16.63 -19.55
N ILE A 196 13.37 16.20 -19.16
CA ILE A 196 12.19 16.34 -20.00
C ILE A 196 11.71 17.77 -19.82
N ASP A 197 11.77 18.55 -20.89
CA ASP A 197 11.21 19.91 -20.93
C ASP A 197 9.72 19.87 -20.58
N ALA A 198 9.33 20.71 -19.60
CA ALA A 198 7.96 20.89 -19.16
C ALA A 198 7.25 21.99 -19.99
#